data_030eea339e2cc7e445a721b4dc8686b0
#
_entry.id   030eea339e2cc7e445a721b4dc8686b0
#
_cell.length_a   1.000
_cell.length_b   1.000
_cell.length_c   1.000
_cell.angle_alpha   90.00
_cell.angle_beta   90.00
_cell.angle_gamma   90.00
#
_symmetry.space_group_name_H-M   'P 1'
#
loop_
_entity.id
_entity.type
_entity.pdbx_description
1 polymer ?
#
loop_
_entity_poly.entity_id
_entity_poly.type
_entity_poly.pdbx_seq_one_letter_code
_entity_poly.pdbx_strand_id
1 'polypeptide(L)'
;QTYAAWCAHGEPAPDHLVRDVVWDETVVGSLWVGPQSIGRTDEWWVWNVEIAEEHRGRGFGRRAMELAEDLVREHGATSLGLNVFGFNSAARRLYESLGYDVAAVRMSKPLDAEPRP
;
A
#
# COMPACT_ATOMS: atom_id res chain seq x y z
N GLN A 1 -10.83 5.73 9.41
CA GLN A 1 -9.79 5.39 8.49
C GLN A 1 -8.69 4.60 9.17
N THR A 2 -8.30 3.48 8.61
CA THR A 2 -7.36 2.57 9.27
C THR A 2 -6.05 3.26 9.64
N TYR A 3 -5.50 4.00 8.71
CA TYR A 3 -4.25 4.70 8.92
C TYR A 3 -4.37 5.71 10.07
N ALA A 4 -5.38 6.56 10.03
CA ALA A 4 -5.56 7.58 11.06
C ALA A 4 -5.79 6.96 12.43
N ALA A 5 -6.61 5.91 12.50
CA ALA A 5 -6.86 5.22 13.76
C ALA A 5 -5.58 4.59 14.31
N TRP A 6 -4.79 3.99 13.42
CA TRP A 6 -3.55 3.34 13.84
C TRP A 6 -2.55 4.36 14.38
N CYS A 7 -2.41 5.50 13.71
CA CYS A 7 -1.53 6.56 14.20
C CYS A 7 -1.98 7.15 15.53
N ALA A 8 -3.29 7.19 15.75
CA ALA A 8 -3.84 7.68 17.00
C ALA A 8 -3.57 6.75 18.18
N HIS A 9 -3.35 5.47 17.90
CA HIS A 9 -3.14 4.46 18.95
C HIS A 9 -1.68 4.10 19.18
N GLY A 10 -0.77 4.62 18.37
CA GLY A 10 0.63 4.29 18.57
C GLY A 10 1.49 4.77 17.42
N GLU A 11 2.78 4.61 17.62
CA GLU A 11 3.78 4.97 16.64
C GLU A 11 3.94 3.85 15.60
N PRO A 12 4.30 4.19 14.36
CA PRO A 12 4.71 3.16 13.40
C PRO A 12 5.87 2.34 13.95
N ALA A 13 6.02 1.12 13.47
CA ALA A 13 7.22 0.36 13.78
C ALA A 13 8.44 1.21 13.43
N PRO A 14 9.56 1.06 14.16
CA PRO A 14 10.68 1.99 14.03
C PRO A 14 11.20 2.21 12.62
N ASP A 15 11.12 1.19 11.77
CA ASP A 15 11.64 1.27 10.42
C ASP A 15 10.59 1.71 9.40
N HIS A 16 9.36 1.94 9.84
CA HIS A 16 8.28 2.29 8.94
C HIS A 16 8.22 3.80 8.73
N LEU A 17 7.81 4.19 7.56
CA LEU A 17 7.69 5.59 7.16
C LEU A 17 6.25 5.88 6.78
N VAL A 18 5.72 6.96 7.35
CA VAL A 18 4.38 7.44 7.06
C VAL A 18 4.52 8.85 6.49
N ARG A 19 3.91 9.10 5.34
CA ARG A 19 4.03 10.37 4.65
C ARG A 19 2.69 10.83 4.13
N ASP A 20 2.48 12.14 4.13
CA ASP A 20 1.35 12.73 3.42
C ASP A 20 1.69 12.82 1.94
N VAL A 21 0.67 12.61 1.10
CA VAL A 21 0.77 12.89 -0.32
C VAL A 21 0.19 14.29 -0.51
N VAL A 22 1.00 15.20 -1.05
CA VAL A 22 0.64 16.61 -1.13
C VAL A 22 0.65 17.08 -2.58
N TRP A 23 -0.37 17.83 -2.96
CA TRP A 23 -0.47 18.46 -4.26
C TRP A 23 -0.94 19.89 -4.04
N ASP A 24 -0.16 20.86 -4.59
CA ASP A 24 -0.52 22.27 -4.52
C ASP A 24 -0.87 22.68 -3.08
N GLU A 25 0.01 22.33 -2.14
CA GLU A 25 -0.10 22.65 -0.72
C GLU A 25 -1.29 22.00 -0.02
N THR A 26 -1.97 21.07 -0.71
CA THR A 26 -3.11 20.36 -0.15
C THR A 26 -2.73 18.89 0.07
N VAL A 27 -3.05 18.36 1.25
CA VAL A 27 -2.87 16.94 1.51
C VAL A 27 -3.99 16.20 0.79
N VAL A 28 -3.60 15.37 -0.19
CA VAL A 28 -4.57 14.62 -1.00
C VAL A 28 -4.62 13.14 -0.62
N GLY A 29 -3.69 12.68 0.21
CA GLY A 29 -3.68 11.29 0.63
C GLY A 29 -2.55 11.00 1.59
N SER A 30 -2.32 9.72 1.82
CA SER A 30 -1.29 9.27 2.74
C SER A 30 -0.64 8.00 2.21
N LEU A 31 0.59 7.76 2.67
CA LEU A 31 1.39 6.63 2.26
C LEU A 31 2.11 6.06 3.48
N TRP A 32 2.05 4.75 3.63
CA TRP A 32 2.75 4.04 4.70
C TRP A 32 3.55 2.92 4.07
N VAL A 33 4.88 2.99 4.20
CA VAL A 33 5.79 1.96 3.68
C VAL A 33 6.69 1.49 4.80
N GLY A 34 7.21 0.30 4.68
CA GLY A 34 8.15 -0.23 5.65
C GLY A 34 8.69 -1.56 5.18
N PRO A 35 9.74 -2.08 5.84
CA PRO A 35 10.25 -3.41 5.53
C PRO A 35 9.15 -4.45 5.63
N GLN A 36 9.22 -5.45 4.78
CA GLN A 36 8.22 -6.53 4.77
C GLN A 36 8.24 -7.30 6.08
N SER A 37 9.43 -7.52 6.62
CA SER A 37 9.57 -8.22 7.89
C SER A 37 10.75 -7.65 8.65
N ILE A 38 10.76 -7.90 9.95
CA ILE A 38 11.83 -7.43 10.82
C ILE A 38 13.16 -8.02 10.33
N GLY A 39 14.16 -7.15 10.18
CA GLY A 39 15.48 -7.56 9.75
C GLY A 39 15.67 -7.63 8.24
N ARG A 40 14.62 -7.46 7.45
CA ARG A 40 14.72 -7.41 5.99
C ARG A 40 14.75 -5.96 5.56
N THR A 41 15.87 -5.49 5.08
CA THR A 41 16.02 -4.09 4.66
C THR A 41 15.99 -3.92 3.15
N ASP A 42 15.98 -5.03 2.42
CA ASP A 42 15.99 -5.03 0.95
C ASP A 42 14.59 -5.19 0.35
N GLU A 43 13.66 -5.78 1.08
CA GLU A 43 12.28 -5.94 0.62
C GLU A 43 11.38 -5.04 1.44
N TRP A 44 10.80 -4.05 0.78
CA TRP A 44 9.89 -3.12 1.42
C TRP A 44 8.47 -3.34 0.92
N TRP A 45 7.52 -2.85 1.67
CA TRP A 45 6.10 -3.12 1.48
C TRP A 45 5.32 -1.82 1.56
N VAL A 46 4.32 -1.68 0.70
CA VAL A 46 3.33 -0.61 0.86
C VAL A 46 2.26 -1.17 1.79
N TRP A 47 2.27 -0.70 3.03
CA TRP A 47 1.30 -1.14 4.03
C TRP A 47 -0.03 -0.45 3.85
N ASN A 48 -0.01 0.79 3.38
CA ASN A 48 -1.22 1.50 3.03
C ASN A 48 -0.89 2.66 2.10
N VAL A 49 -1.75 2.86 1.11
CA VAL A 49 -1.74 4.06 0.27
C VAL A 49 -3.20 4.43 0.06
N GLU A 50 -3.50 5.69 0.28
CA GLU A 50 -4.87 6.14 0.21
C GLU A 50 -4.92 7.56 -0.35
N ILE A 51 -5.79 7.76 -1.33
CA ILE A 51 -6.08 9.10 -1.85
C ILE A 51 -7.49 9.44 -1.39
N ALA A 52 -7.65 10.63 -0.84
CA ALA A 52 -8.95 11.08 -0.37
C ALA A 52 -9.95 11.05 -1.52
N GLU A 53 -11.20 10.69 -1.19
CA GLU A 53 -12.22 10.46 -2.21
C GLU A 53 -12.37 11.63 -3.16
N GLU A 54 -12.36 12.86 -2.63
CA GLU A 54 -12.54 14.07 -3.44
C GLU A 54 -11.37 14.35 -4.39
N HIS A 55 -10.26 13.65 -4.21
CA HIS A 55 -9.07 13.82 -5.04
C HIS A 55 -8.80 12.65 -5.98
N ARG A 56 -9.67 11.65 -5.98
CA ARG A 56 -9.48 10.46 -6.82
C ARG A 56 -9.74 10.77 -8.29
N GLY A 57 -9.20 9.90 -9.16
CA GLY A 57 -9.38 10.05 -10.59
C GLY A 57 -8.52 11.11 -11.24
N ARG A 58 -7.51 11.61 -10.55
CA ARG A 58 -6.64 12.68 -11.03
C ARG A 58 -5.17 12.27 -11.15
N GLY A 59 -4.88 10.96 -11.02
CA GLY A 59 -3.52 10.44 -11.16
C GLY A 59 -2.68 10.49 -9.88
N PHE A 60 -3.26 10.87 -8.76
CA PHE A 60 -2.51 10.96 -7.51
C PHE A 60 -2.08 9.59 -6.98
N GLY A 61 -2.87 8.54 -7.21
CA GLY A 61 -2.49 7.19 -6.81
C GLY A 61 -1.22 6.74 -7.52
N ARG A 62 -1.14 6.96 -8.82
CA ARG A 62 0.07 6.64 -9.59
C ARG A 62 1.26 7.45 -9.08
N ARG A 63 1.07 8.73 -8.86
CA ARG A 63 2.15 9.59 -8.38
C ARG A 63 2.60 9.18 -6.99
N ALA A 64 1.66 8.81 -6.12
CA ALA A 64 1.98 8.33 -4.77
C ALA A 64 2.86 7.08 -4.84
N MET A 65 2.54 6.16 -5.74
CA MET A 65 3.33 4.94 -5.90
C MET A 65 4.73 5.24 -6.44
N GLU A 66 4.84 6.18 -7.37
CA GLU A 66 6.16 6.60 -7.87
C GLU A 66 7.00 7.21 -6.75
N LEU A 67 6.38 8.04 -5.93
CA LEU A 67 7.07 8.62 -4.77
C LEU A 67 7.45 7.55 -3.76
N ALA A 68 6.60 6.55 -3.57
CA ALA A 68 6.91 5.43 -2.68
C ALA A 68 8.15 4.68 -3.16
N GLU A 69 8.23 4.43 -4.46
CA GLU A 69 9.39 3.73 -5.03
C GLU A 69 10.67 4.52 -4.80
N ASP A 70 10.63 5.83 -5.03
CA ASP A 70 11.79 6.67 -4.78
C ASP A 70 12.18 6.66 -3.30
N LEU A 71 11.19 6.77 -2.42
CA LEU A 71 11.42 6.81 -0.99
C LEU A 71 12.09 5.53 -0.49
N VAL A 72 11.59 4.37 -0.90
CA VAL A 72 12.16 3.11 -0.42
C VAL A 72 13.53 2.84 -1.04
N ARG A 73 13.79 3.30 -2.27
CA ARG A 73 15.13 3.21 -2.85
C ARG A 73 16.13 4.00 -2.03
N GLU A 74 15.75 5.17 -1.55
CA GLU A 74 16.63 5.98 -0.70
C GLU A 74 17.02 5.26 0.58
N HIS A 75 16.20 4.31 1.01
CA HIS A 75 16.44 3.52 2.22
C HIS A 75 17.05 2.15 1.92
N GLY A 76 17.50 1.93 0.69
CA GLY A 76 18.21 0.71 0.33
C GLY A 76 17.34 -0.43 -0.15
N ALA A 77 16.05 -0.20 -0.37
CA ALA A 77 15.18 -1.26 -0.86
C ALA A 77 15.50 -1.62 -2.30
N THR A 78 15.45 -2.89 -2.62
CA THR A 78 15.63 -3.40 -3.97
C THR A 78 14.32 -3.93 -4.56
N SER A 79 13.29 -4.06 -3.73
CA SER A 79 11.97 -4.44 -4.20
C SER A 79 10.90 -3.79 -3.33
N LEU A 80 9.74 -3.60 -3.91
CA LEU A 80 8.58 -3.05 -3.21
C LEU A 80 7.37 -3.91 -3.55
N GLY A 81 6.72 -4.43 -2.52
CA GLY A 81 5.54 -5.27 -2.67
C GLY A 81 4.31 -4.58 -2.09
N LEU A 82 3.17 -5.14 -2.38
CA LEU A 82 1.91 -4.67 -1.84
C LEU A 82 0.86 -5.78 -1.93
N ASN A 83 -0.22 -5.61 -1.18
CA ASN A 83 -1.39 -6.45 -1.32
C ASN A 83 -2.49 -5.63 -1.97
N VAL A 84 -3.25 -6.27 -2.85
CA VAL A 84 -4.43 -5.67 -3.45
C VAL A 84 -5.52 -6.75 -3.50
N PHE A 85 -6.73 -6.37 -3.13
CA PHE A 85 -7.84 -7.31 -3.21
C PHE A 85 -8.15 -7.62 -4.67
N GLY A 86 -8.40 -8.90 -4.96
CA GLY A 86 -8.64 -9.35 -6.32
C GLY A 86 -9.82 -8.66 -7.00
N PHE A 87 -10.82 -8.25 -6.20
CA PHE A 87 -11.99 -7.55 -6.74
C PHE A 87 -11.72 -6.07 -7.05
N ASN A 88 -10.60 -5.53 -6.60
CA ASN A 88 -10.26 -4.13 -6.84
C ASN A 88 -9.51 -4.01 -8.17
N SER A 89 -10.26 -4.14 -9.27
CA SER A 89 -9.64 -4.21 -10.59
C SER A 89 -9.00 -2.89 -11.02
N ALA A 90 -9.52 -1.76 -10.56
CA ALA A 90 -8.91 -0.47 -10.87
C ALA A 90 -7.52 -0.34 -10.25
N ALA A 91 -7.38 -0.75 -8.99
CA ALA A 91 -6.08 -0.73 -8.32
C ALA A 91 -5.12 -1.72 -8.97
N ARG A 92 -5.60 -2.92 -9.31
CA ARG A 92 -4.74 -3.90 -9.96
C ARG A 92 -4.22 -3.38 -11.29
N ARG A 93 -5.08 -2.76 -12.11
CA ARG A 93 -4.65 -2.20 -13.38
C ARG A 93 -3.60 -1.13 -13.19
N LEU A 94 -3.77 -0.29 -12.17
CA LEU A 94 -2.78 0.74 -11.86
C LEU A 94 -1.42 0.10 -11.53
N TYR A 95 -1.41 -0.85 -10.61
CA TYR A 95 -0.16 -1.48 -10.20
C TYR A 95 0.49 -2.24 -11.34
N GLU A 96 -0.28 -2.97 -12.12
CA GLU A 96 0.25 -3.69 -13.27
C GLU A 96 0.85 -2.73 -14.31
N SER A 97 0.21 -1.57 -14.51
CA SER A 97 0.74 -0.57 -15.44
C SER A 97 2.04 0.04 -14.95
N LEU A 98 2.31 -0.04 -13.66
CA LEU A 98 3.57 0.44 -13.06
C LEU A 98 4.64 -0.64 -13.02
N GLY A 99 4.34 -1.85 -13.49
CA GLY A 99 5.29 -2.94 -13.52
C GLY A 99 5.20 -3.94 -12.38
N TYR A 100 4.15 -3.87 -11.57
CA TYR A 100 3.96 -4.83 -10.49
C TYR A 100 3.33 -6.10 -11.04
N ASP A 101 3.96 -7.23 -10.73
CA ASP A 101 3.48 -8.54 -11.15
C ASP A 101 2.92 -9.29 -9.96
N VAL A 102 2.03 -10.22 -10.24
CA VAL A 102 1.49 -11.09 -9.19
C VAL A 102 2.61 -11.98 -8.68
N ALA A 103 2.94 -11.84 -7.40
CA ALA A 103 3.97 -12.65 -6.75
C ALA A 103 3.36 -13.79 -5.95
N ALA A 104 2.12 -13.61 -5.47
CA ALA A 104 1.41 -14.62 -4.71
C ALA A 104 -0.08 -14.36 -4.83
N VAL A 105 -0.87 -15.40 -4.66
CA VAL A 105 -2.32 -15.28 -4.64
C VAL A 105 -2.83 -15.86 -3.34
N ARG A 106 -3.54 -15.06 -2.56
CA ARG A 106 -4.21 -15.55 -1.36
C ARG A 106 -5.62 -15.96 -1.73
N MET A 107 -5.99 -17.16 -1.35
CA MET A 107 -7.33 -17.67 -1.62
C MET A 107 -7.98 -18.09 -0.32
N SER A 108 -9.28 -17.89 -0.23
CA SER A 108 -10.01 -18.30 0.96
C SER A 108 -11.42 -18.72 0.54
N LYS A 109 -11.99 -19.57 1.35
CA LYS A 109 -13.33 -20.07 1.13
C LYS A 109 -14.06 -20.10 2.48
N PRO A 110 -15.22 -19.47 2.61
CA PRO A 110 -15.98 -19.62 3.83
C PRO A 110 -16.48 -21.08 3.95
N LEU A 111 -16.43 -21.61 5.16
CA LEU A 111 -16.91 -22.96 5.42
C LEU A 111 -18.25 -22.86 6.14
N ASP A 112 -19.28 -23.38 5.48
CA ASP A 112 -20.61 -23.35 6.06
C ASP A 112 -20.70 -24.25 7.29
N ALA A 113 -21.53 -23.88 8.24
CA ALA A 113 -21.77 -24.73 9.41
C ALA A 113 -22.51 -26.01 9.03
N GLU A 114 -23.21 -26.01 7.92
CA GLU A 114 -23.98 -27.18 7.48
C GLU A 114 -23.14 -28.10 6.63
N PRO A 115 -23.24 -29.42 6.86
CA PRO A 115 -22.50 -30.34 6.02
C PRO A 115 -23.00 -30.29 4.58
N ARG A 116 -22.09 -30.50 3.66
CA ARG A 116 -22.44 -30.53 2.26
C ARG A 116 -23.02 -31.87 1.90
N PRO A 117 -24.02 -31.92 1.02
CA PRO A 117 -24.57 -33.18 0.57
C PRO A 117 -23.58 -33.99 -0.24
#